data_49f18a74680ac43e7d6188751fb90484
#
_entry.id   49f18a74680ac43e7d6188751fb90484
#
_cell.length_a   1.000
_cell.length_b   1.000
_cell.length_c   1.000
_cell.angle_alpha   90.00
_cell.angle_beta   90.00
_cell.angle_gamma   90.00
#
_symmetry.space_group_name_H-M   'P 1'
#
loop_
_entity.id
_entity.type
_entity.pdbx_description
1 polymer ?
#
loop_
_entity_poly.entity_id
_entity_poly.type
_entity_poly.pdbx_seq_one_letter_code
_entity_poly.pdbx_strand_id
1 'polypeptide(L)'
;MKKIIFAALILFSGLSSISYAEPMQQNVQLVKANEVLQAGSVIPATLLTAIDSDNMNSTIVAIVRQSVYDSVTGEKLLIPAGTKIIGETTGLSGKRVNISFSRIIFPNGNSVMLPDLKAIDGIGYAGLRDKYSTHSWLAVRSILTGTVFAGALAAATDRKTGKRDERTAGEEAMAGALSSFIQGINSEVQRQNSRLNPTATIREGYQFNILLNVDVKIRPYEEQP
;
A
#
# COMPACT_ATOMS: atom_id res chain seq x y z
N MET A 1 42.92 36.11 -75.84
CA MET A 1 41.49 36.36 -76.13
C MET A 1 40.82 35.05 -76.42
N LYS A 2 40.04 34.53 -75.50
CA LYS A 2 38.85 33.69 -75.68
C LYS A 2 38.49 33.03 -74.32
N LYS A 3 37.46 33.56 -73.72
CA LYS A 3 36.85 33.03 -72.52
C LYS A 3 36.08 31.80 -72.90
N ILE A 4 36.35 30.71 -72.21
CA ILE A 4 35.51 29.51 -72.26
C ILE A 4 34.85 29.37 -70.90
N ILE A 5 33.56 29.52 -70.95
CA ILE A 5 32.65 29.34 -69.78
C ILE A 5 32.41 27.83 -69.65
N PHE A 6 32.84 27.25 -68.55
CA PHE A 6 32.46 25.89 -68.15
C PHE A 6 31.35 25.97 -67.08
N ALA A 7 30.16 25.58 -67.50
CA ALA A 7 29.04 25.38 -66.57
C ALA A 7 29.25 24.07 -65.83
N ALA A 8 29.53 24.14 -64.56
CA ALA A 8 29.58 22.98 -63.71
C ALA A 8 28.17 22.66 -63.15
N LEU A 9 27.68 21.54 -63.59
CA LEU A 9 26.44 20.91 -63.11
C LEU A 9 26.69 20.39 -61.73
N ILE A 10 26.10 21.03 -60.70
CA ILE A 10 26.17 20.55 -59.32
C ILE A 10 25.07 19.51 -59.16
N LEU A 11 25.48 18.24 -59.16
CA LEU A 11 24.66 17.13 -58.69
C LEU A 11 24.57 17.20 -57.16
N PHE A 12 23.40 17.59 -56.67
CA PHE A 12 23.07 17.61 -55.27
C PHE A 12 22.80 16.16 -54.81
N SER A 13 23.81 15.45 -54.37
CA SER A 13 23.68 14.18 -53.70
C SER A 13 23.29 14.45 -52.25
N GLY A 14 22.02 14.20 -51.93
CA GLY A 14 21.53 14.25 -50.56
C GLY A 14 22.24 13.21 -49.70
N LEU A 15 23.22 13.64 -48.91
CA LEU A 15 23.70 12.87 -47.77
C LEU A 15 22.64 12.98 -46.66
N SER A 16 21.84 11.95 -46.51
CA SER A 16 21.09 11.74 -45.29
C SER A 16 22.09 11.55 -44.15
N SER A 17 22.23 12.56 -43.30
CA SER A 17 22.98 12.48 -42.04
C SER A 17 22.31 11.43 -41.16
N ILE A 18 22.92 10.25 -41.09
CA ILE A 18 22.59 9.28 -40.04
C ILE A 18 23.00 9.94 -38.71
N SER A 19 22.01 10.45 -38.00
CA SER A 19 22.22 10.91 -36.63
C SER A 19 22.51 9.66 -35.76
N TYR A 20 23.78 9.46 -35.50
CA TYR A 20 24.18 8.54 -34.43
C TYR A 20 23.68 9.17 -33.12
N ALA A 21 22.71 8.53 -32.49
CA ALA A 21 22.33 8.87 -31.12
C ALA A 21 23.60 8.81 -30.26
N GLU A 22 24.03 9.93 -29.72
CA GLU A 22 25.14 9.94 -28.77
C GLU A 22 24.80 8.97 -27.65
N PRO A 23 25.74 8.11 -27.24
CA PRO A 23 25.51 7.25 -26.08
C PRO A 23 25.23 8.16 -24.89
N MET A 24 24.04 8.00 -24.33
CA MET A 24 23.63 8.70 -23.11
C MET A 24 24.74 8.52 -22.08
N GLN A 25 25.53 9.57 -21.85
CA GLN A 25 26.53 9.56 -20.79
C GLN A 25 25.74 9.47 -19.48
N GLN A 26 25.56 8.24 -19.01
CA GLN A 26 25.13 8.03 -17.65
C GLN A 26 26.20 8.67 -16.76
N ASN A 27 25.84 9.77 -16.11
CA ASN A 27 26.62 10.31 -15.03
C ASN A 27 26.64 9.26 -13.89
N VAL A 28 27.57 8.32 -14.00
CA VAL A 28 27.90 7.41 -12.92
C VAL A 28 28.49 8.28 -11.81
N GLN A 29 27.67 8.75 -10.90
CA GLN A 29 28.15 9.37 -9.70
C GLN A 29 28.84 8.27 -8.88
N LEU A 30 30.14 8.24 -8.94
CA LEU A 30 30.96 7.44 -8.03
C LEU A 30 30.75 8.01 -6.60
N VAL A 31 29.79 7.45 -5.89
CA VAL A 31 29.56 7.78 -4.50
C VAL A 31 30.73 7.24 -3.71
N LYS A 32 31.37 8.11 -2.90
CA LYS A 32 32.50 7.73 -2.05
C LYS A 32 32.06 6.59 -1.13
N ALA A 33 32.73 5.48 -1.23
CA ALA A 33 32.27 4.14 -0.88
C ALA A 33 31.95 3.86 0.61
N ASN A 34 32.20 4.76 1.54
CA ASN A 34 32.34 4.38 2.94
C ASN A 34 31.26 4.92 3.91
N GLU A 35 30.18 5.53 3.40
CA GLU A 35 29.17 6.17 4.26
C GLU A 35 27.78 6.15 3.61
N VAL A 36 27.50 5.12 2.79
CA VAL A 36 26.31 5.09 1.96
C VAL A 36 25.57 3.77 2.12
N LEU A 37 24.28 3.89 2.37
CA LEU A 37 23.32 2.81 2.12
C LEU A 37 22.74 2.98 0.72
N GLN A 38 23.09 2.07 -0.17
CA GLN A 38 22.64 2.09 -1.57
C GLN A 38 21.17 1.74 -1.68
N ALA A 39 20.53 2.25 -2.71
CA ALA A 39 19.20 1.83 -3.12
C ALA A 39 19.14 0.30 -3.30
N GLY A 40 18.04 -0.31 -2.86
CA GLY A 40 17.91 -1.77 -2.78
C GLY A 40 18.36 -2.39 -1.46
N SER A 41 19.11 -1.67 -0.63
CA SER A 41 19.41 -2.12 0.74
C SER A 41 18.16 -2.13 1.61
N VAL A 42 18.16 -2.96 2.64
CA VAL A 42 17.04 -3.07 3.58
C VAL A 42 17.49 -2.82 5.01
N ILE A 43 16.64 -2.15 5.80
CA ILE A 43 16.83 -1.95 7.23
C ILE A 43 15.82 -2.88 7.94
N PRO A 44 16.28 -3.94 8.63
CA PRO A 44 15.40 -4.84 9.38
C PRO A 44 14.85 -4.14 10.61
N ALA A 45 13.53 -4.08 10.76
CA ALA A 45 12.88 -3.38 11.85
C ALA A 45 11.77 -4.21 12.50
N THR A 46 11.39 -3.81 13.71
CA THR A 46 10.25 -4.34 14.46
C THR A 46 9.37 -3.18 14.91
N LEU A 47 8.08 -3.32 14.75
CA LEU A 47 7.10 -2.31 15.09
C LEU A 47 6.96 -2.20 16.62
N LEU A 48 7.04 -0.99 17.17
CA LEU A 48 6.81 -0.71 18.59
C LEU A 48 5.37 -0.24 18.87
N THR A 49 4.72 0.39 17.89
CA THR A 49 3.35 0.89 17.99
C THR A 49 2.42 0.00 17.17
N ALA A 50 1.27 -0.36 17.71
CA ALA A 50 0.23 -0.99 16.91
C ALA A 50 -0.33 0.01 15.88
N ILE A 51 -0.75 -0.48 14.73
CA ILE A 51 -1.32 0.32 13.65
C ILE A 51 -2.75 -0.14 13.41
N ASP A 52 -3.66 0.83 13.33
CA ASP A 52 -5.02 0.61 12.91
C ASP A 52 -5.31 1.46 11.67
N SER A 53 -5.82 0.84 10.60
CA SER A 53 -6.13 1.55 9.36
C SER A 53 -7.28 2.54 9.50
N ASP A 54 -8.08 2.45 10.56
CA ASP A 54 -9.15 3.41 10.82
C ASP A 54 -8.60 4.74 11.37
N ASN A 55 -7.35 4.73 11.88
CA ASN A 55 -6.64 5.91 12.36
C ASN A 55 -5.44 6.23 11.45
N MET A 56 -5.73 6.72 10.26
CA MET A 56 -4.72 7.16 9.30
C MET A 56 -3.98 8.40 9.82
N ASN A 57 -2.71 8.57 9.38
CA ASN A 57 -1.79 9.64 9.79
C ASN A 57 -1.33 9.54 11.25
N SER A 58 -1.44 8.37 11.88
CA SER A 58 -0.84 8.15 13.18
C SER A 58 0.68 8.03 13.08
N THR A 59 1.40 8.58 14.04
CA THR A 59 2.84 8.42 14.14
C THR A 59 3.19 6.98 14.50
N ILE A 60 4.04 6.37 13.70
CA ILE A 60 4.51 5.01 13.88
C ILE A 60 5.95 5.04 14.35
N VAL A 61 6.23 4.22 15.34
CA VAL A 61 7.58 4.02 15.85
C VAL A 61 7.98 2.56 15.65
N ALA A 62 9.13 2.36 15.05
CA ALA A 62 9.79 1.06 14.91
C ALA A 62 11.19 1.09 15.49
N ILE A 63 11.73 -0.08 15.78
CA ILE A 63 13.11 -0.25 16.24
C ILE A 63 13.89 -1.12 15.28
N VAL A 64 15.12 -0.71 14.96
CA VAL A 64 16.04 -1.52 14.17
C VAL A 64 16.48 -2.72 14.98
N ARG A 65 16.26 -3.93 14.46
CA ARG A 65 16.57 -5.19 15.16
C ARG A 65 17.98 -5.72 14.89
N GLN A 66 18.60 -5.32 13.79
CA GLN A 66 19.95 -5.73 13.41
C GLN A 66 20.74 -4.53 12.94
N SER A 67 22.01 -4.46 13.32
CA SER A 67 22.91 -3.42 12.87
C SER A 67 23.08 -3.42 11.35
N VAL A 68 23.06 -2.25 10.75
CA VAL A 68 23.19 -2.05 9.30
C VAL A 68 24.52 -1.36 9.02
N TYR A 69 25.29 -1.98 8.15
CA TYR A 69 26.61 -1.51 7.73
C TYR A 69 26.52 -0.85 6.37
N ASP A 70 27.57 -0.14 5.97
CA ASP A 70 27.66 0.44 4.64
C ASP A 70 27.51 -0.62 3.54
N SER A 71 26.83 -0.27 2.45
CA SER A 71 26.48 -1.24 1.41
C SER A 71 27.66 -1.64 0.51
N VAL A 72 28.76 -0.88 0.56
CA VAL A 72 29.89 -1.06 -0.36
C VAL A 72 30.99 -1.89 0.25
N THR A 73 31.42 -1.58 1.46
CA THR A 73 32.51 -2.30 2.14
C THR A 73 32.02 -3.28 3.20
N GLY A 74 30.84 -3.02 3.80
CA GLY A 74 30.33 -3.81 4.91
C GLY A 74 31.08 -3.61 6.22
N GLU A 75 32.02 -2.67 6.29
CA GLU A 75 32.92 -2.50 7.43
C GLU A 75 32.40 -1.47 8.44
N LYS A 76 31.79 -0.37 7.95
CA LYS A 76 31.37 0.72 8.81
C LYS A 76 29.93 0.57 9.27
N LEU A 77 29.74 0.59 10.58
CA LEU A 77 28.42 0.60 11.18
C LEU A 77 27.76 1.95 10.93
N LEU A 78 26.63 1.95 10.19
CA LEU A 78 25.86 3.15 9.90
C LEU A 78 24.65 3.27 10.81
N ILE A 79 23.91 2.19 11.02
CA ILE A 79 22.71 2.17 11.86
C ILE A 79 22.83 1.03 12.86
N PRO A 80 23.09 1.30 14.14
CA PRO A 80 23.15 0.26 15.16
C PRO A 80 21.75 -0.32 15.45
N ALA A 81 21.74 -1.57 15.89
CA ALA A 81 20.52 -2.15 16.49
C ALA A 81 20.05 -1.29 17.66
N GLY A 82 18.74 -1.20 17.89
CA GLY A 82 18.18 -0.31 18.91
C GLY A 82 17.86 1.11 18.43
N THR A 83 18.29 1.49 17.22
CA THR A 83 17.91 2.76 16.59
C THR A 83 16.39 2.81 16.38
N LYS A 84 15.77 3.93 16.77
CA LYS A 84 14.33 4.15 16.55
C LYS A 84 14.09 4.77 15.19
N ILE A 85 13.06 4.33 14.51
CA ILE A 85 12.64 4.89 13.22
C ILE A 85 11.21 5.38 13.36
N ILE A 86 10.97 6.61 12.89
CA ILE A 86 9.67 7.27 12.95
C ILE A 86 9.12 7.40 11.54
N GLY A 87 7.84 7.09 11.41
CA GLY A 87 7.10 7.17 10.15
C GLY A 87 5.61 7.40 10.38
N GLU A 88 4.87 7.34 9.30
CA GLU A 88 3.43 7.56 9.26
C GLU A 88 2.76 6.57 8.31
N THR A 89 1.49 6.26 8.57
CA THR A 89 0.67 5.51 7.63
C THR A 89 0.30 6.39 6.44
N THR A 90 0.52 5.89 5.23
CA THR A 90 0.23 6.64 4.00
C THR A 90 -1.04 6.14 3.29
N GLY A 91 -1.65 5.07 3.78
CA GLY A 91 -2.89 4.55 3.25
C GLY A 91 -3.01 3.04 3.30
N LEU A 92 -4.17 2.56 2.86
CA LEU A 92 -4.47 1.15 2.72
C LEU A 92 -4.51 0.78 1.22
N SER A 93 -3.73 -0.21 0.82
CA SER A 93 -3.75 -0.78 -0.53
C SER A 93 -4.22 -2.22 -0.47
N GLY A 94 -5.47 -2.46 -0.86
CA GLY A 94 -6.11 -3.76 -0.68
C GLY A 94 -6.19 -4.15 0.80
N LYS A 95 -5.39 -5.13 1.20
CA LYS A 95 -5.33 -5.64 2.59
C LYS A 95 -4.02 -5.29 3.30
N ARG A 96 -3.27 -4.32 2.78
CA ARG A 96 -1.94 -3.94 3.26
C ARG A 96 -1.92 -2.48 3.67
N VAL A 97 -1.33 -2.19 4.81
CA VAL A 97 -1.09 -0.83 5.30
C VAL A 97 0.24 -0.35 4.75
N ASN A 98 0.21 0.75 4.02
CA ASN A 98 1.41 1.41 3.53
C ASN A 98 1.94 2.35 4.59
N ILE A 99 3.26 2.31 4.79
CA ILE A 99 3.96 3.11 5.79
C ILE A 99 5.16 3.77 5.11
N SER A 100 5.35 5.05 5.39
CA SER A 100 6.52 5.82 5.02
C SER A 100 7.31 6.20 6.27
N PHE A 101 8.62 5.98 6.25
CA PHE A 101 9.53 6.33 7.32
C PHE A 101 10.39 7.50 6.90
N SER A 102 10.40 8.57 7.72
CA SER A 102 11.04 9.84 7.39
C SER A 102 12.16 10.25 8.35
N ARG A 103 12.31 9.59 9.50
CA ARG A 103 13.32 9.95 10.50
C ARG A 103 13.86 8.74 11.23
N ILE A 104 15.17 8.75 11.49
CA ILE A 104 15.81 7.84 12.43
C ILE A 104 16.38 8.61 13.62
N ILE A 105 16.37 7.98 14.78
CA ILE A 105 16.94 8.48 16.03
C ILE A 105 17.87 7.41 16.58
N PHE A 106 19.15 7.72 16.62
CA PHE A 106 20.19 6.83 17.11
C PHE A 106 20.17 6.71 18.63
N PRO A 107 20.75 5.62 19.21
CA PRO A 107 20.84 5.46 20.65
C PRO A 107 21.58 6.60 21.36
N ASN A 108 22.55 7.25 20.70
CA ASN A 108 23.27 8.44 21.21
C ASN A 108 22.43 9.74 21.16
N GLY A 109 21.15 9.70 20.76
CA GLY A 109 20.26 10.85 20.68
C GLY A 109 20.36 11.65 19.38
N ASN A 110 21.33 11.39 18.51
CA ASN A 110 21.41 12.03 17.21
C ASN A 110 20.25 11.60 16.32
N SER A 111 19.78 12.47 15.44
CA SER A 111 18.71 12.14 14.49
C SER A 111 19.06 12.55 13.07
N VAL A 112 18.56 11.77 12.10
CA VAL A 112 18.75 12.02 10.67
C VAL A 112 17.40 11.91 9.99
N MET A 113 17.12 12.84 9.07
CA MET A 113 15.94 12.75 8.20
C MET A 113 16.22 11.78 7.06
N LEU A 114 15.23 10.98 6.74
CA LEU A 114 15.26 10.02 5.66
C LEU A 114 14.35 10.47 4.51
N PRO A 115 14.68 10.09 3.27
CA PRO A 115 13.79 10.33 2.14
C PRO A 115 12.68 9.27 2.13
N ASP A 116 11.55 9.52 2.73
CA ASP A 116 10.29 8.72 2.66
C ASP A 116 10.45 7.24 2.27
N LEU A 117 11.13 6.47 3.10
CA LEU A 117 11.41 5.06 2.87
C LEU A 117 10.18 4.21 3.15
N LYS A 118 9.93 3.22 2.31
CA LYS A 118 8.71 2.40 2.38
C LYS A 118 8.93 1.10 3.14
N ALA A 119 7.91 0.73 3.93
CA ALA A 119 7.87 -0.58 4.57
C ALA A 119 7.56 -1.68 3.54
N ILE A 120 8.27 -2.79 3.67
CA ILE A 120 7.99 -4.06 2.99
C ILE A 120 7.85 -5.16 4.04
N ASP A 121 7.04 -6.17 3.76
CA ASP A 121 6.93 -7.32 4.68
C ASP A 121 8.15 -8.25 4.60
N GLY A 122 8.18 -9.28 5.44
CA GLY A 122 9.29 -10.23 5.51
C GLY A 122 9.53 -11.03 4.23
N ILE A 123 8.56 -11.06 3.30
CA ILE A 123 8.65 -11.75 2.01
C ILE A 123 8.80 -10.79 0.82
N GLY A 124 8.97 -9.48 1.09
CA GLY A 124 9.29 -8.46 0.08
C GLY A 124 8.11 -7.74 -0.55
N TYR A 125 6.88 -7.97 -0.12
CA TYR A 125 5.74 -7.20 -0.64
C TYR A 125 5.65 -5.81 0.00
N ALA A 126 5.31 -4.81 -0.81
CA ALA A 126 5.07 -3.46 -0.35
C ALA A 126 3.88 -3.39 0.63
N GLY A 127 4.05 -2.61 1.71
CA GLY A 127 3.09 -2.50 2.79
C GLY A 127 3.06 -3.70 3.73
N LEU A 128 2.53 -3.50 4.93
CA LEU A 128 2.45 -4.52 5.97
C LEU A 128 1.05 -5.15 6.03
N ARG A 129 1.00 -6.43 6.37
CA ARG A 129 -0.24 -7.18 6.54
C ARG A 129 -0.12 -8.13 7.72
N ASP A 130 -0.99 -7.98 8.70
CA ASP A 130 -1.12 -8.90 9.85
C ASP A 130 -2.57 -9.38 9.96
N LYS A 131 -3.44 -8.64 10.63
CA LYS A 131 -4.86 -8.96 10.76
C LYS A 131 -5.69 -8.07 9.85
N TYR A 132 -6.66 -8.68 9.17
CA TYR A 132 -7.58 -7.97 8.30
C TYR A 132 -9.01 -8.41 8.59
N SER A 133 -9.86 -7.47 8.98
CA SER A 133 -11.27 -7.72 9.27
C SER A 133 -12.13 -6.99 8.24
N THR A 134 -13.03 -7.72 7.59
CA THR A 134 -14.02 -7.15 6.67
C THR A 134 -15.34 -6.81 7.36
N HIS A 135 -15.48 -7.07 8.67
CA HIS A 135 -16.73 -6.93 9.43
C HIS A 135 -17.95 -7.61 8.78
N SER A 136 -17.70 -8.53 7.84
CA SER A 136 -18.72 -9.23 7.06
C SER A 136 -19.69 -10.06 7.93
N TRP A 137 -19.28 -10.42 9.16
CA TRP A 137 -20.14 -11.13 10.11
C TRP A 137 -21.41 -10.36 10.46
N LEU A 138 -21.33 -9.03 10.61
CA LEU A 138 -22.50 -8.18 10.87
C LEU A 138 -23.47 -8.19 9.69
N ALA A 139 -22.96 -8.18 8.46
CA ALA A 139 -23.77 -8.29 7.26
C ALA A 139 -24.45 -9.69 7.15
N VAL A 140 -23.70 -10.76 7.44
CA VAL A 140 -24.23 -12.13 7.45
C VAL A 140 -25.31 -12.31 8.52
N ARG A 141 -25.11 -11.76 9.70
CA ARG A 141 -26.08 -11.82 10.80
C ARG A 141 -27.38 -11.10 10.43
N SER A 142 -27.32 -9.94 9.79
CA SER A 142 -28.54 -9.21 9.37
C SER A 142 -29.31 -9.93 8.27
N ILE A 143 -28.63 -10.61 7.35
CA ILE A 143 -29.27 -11.44 6.33
C ILE A 143 -29.97 -12.65 6.96
N LEU A 144 -29.31 -13.34 7.88
CA LEU A 144 -29.89 -14.52 8.56
C LEU A 144 -31.14 -14.15 9.35
N THR A 145 -31.13 -13.06 10.11
CA THR A 145 -32.32 -12.62 10.86
C THR A 145 -33.46 -12.22 9.92
N GLY A 146 -33.16 -11.55 8.80
CA GLY A 146 -34.16 -11.17 7.79
C GLY A 146 -34.80 -12.36 7.09
N THR A 147 -34.02 -13.38 6.72
CA THR A 147 -34.53 -14.59 6.04
C THR A 147 -35.38 -15.46 6.96
N VAL A 148 -35.02 -15.59 8.24
CA VAL A 148 -35.82 -16.31 9.23
C VAL A 148 -37.17 -15.63 9.44
N PHE A 149 -37.19 -14.30 9.52
CA PHE A 149 -38.43 -13.54 9.66
C PHE A 149 -39.33 -13.63 8.43
N ALA A 150 -38.75 -13.51 7.24
CA ALA A 150 -39.48 -13.66 5.97
C ALA A 150 -40.06 -15.08 5.79
N GLY A 151 -39.30 -16.12 6.17
CA GLY A 151 -39.75 -17.50 6.13
C GLY A 151 -40.88 -17.78 7.14
N ALA A 152 -40.80 -17.22 8.35
CA ALA A 152 -41.85 -17.34 9.35
C ALA A 152 -43.16 -16.64 8.94
N LEU A 153 -43.07 -15.49 8.27
CA LEU A 153 -44.21 -14.76 7.74
C LEU A 153 -44.87 -15.52 6.60
N ALA A 154 -44.11 -16.07 5.67
CA ALA A 154 -44.60 -16.91 4.57
C ALA A 154 -45.30 -18.19 5.09
N ALA A 155 -44.73 -18.85 6.11
CA ALA A 155 -45.34 -20.03 6.73
C ALA A 155 -46.64 -19.71 7.51
N ALA A 156 -46.75 -18.51 8.06
CA ALA A 156 -47.97 -18.05 8.78
C ALA A 156 -49.12 -17.76 7.81
N THR A 157 -48.82 -17.35 6.58
CA THR A 157 -49.83 -17.10 5.54
C THR A 157 -50.31 -18.38 4.88
N ASP A 158 -49.44 -19.37 4.68
CA ASP A 158 -49.77 -20.65 4.07
C ASP A 158 -50.75 -21.49 4.92
N ARG A 159 -50.77 -21.29 6.23
CA ARG A 159 -51.67 -21.96 7.17
C ARG A 159 -53.13 -21.48 7.13
N LYS A 160 -53.42 -20.33 6.52
CA LYS A 160 -54.78 -19.77 6.45
C LYS A 160 -55.52 -20.01 5.14
N THR A 161 -54.86 -20.48 4.09
CA THR A 161 -55.43 -20.62 2.76
C THR A 161 -55.54 -22.08 2.34
N GLY A 162 -56.56 -22.75 2.85
CA GLY A 162 -56.95 -24.12 2.44
C GLY A 162 -57.81 -24.18 1.20
N LYS A 163 -57.79 -23.22 0.27
CA LYS A 163 -58.47 -23.27 -1.04
C LYS A 163 -57.63 -22.60 -2.12
N ARG A 164 -57.40 -23.35 -3.11
CA ARG A 164 -56.49 -23.17 -4.25
C ARG A 164 -57.20 -22.61 -5.47
N ASP A 165 -57.96 -21.56 -5.44
CA ASP A 165 -58.55 -20.99 -6.67
C ASP A 165 -59.07 -19.57 -6.48
N GLU A 166 -58.26 -18.62 -6.26
CA GLU A 166 -58.42 -17.19 -6.55
C GLU A 166 -57.32 -16.45 -5.82
N ARG A 167 -56.32 -15.95 -6.58
CA ARG A 167 -55.38 -14.98 -6.04
C ARG A 167 -56.15 -13.73 -5.67
N THR A 168 -56.50 -13.60 -4.43
CA THR A 168 -57.17 -12.42 -3.91
C THR A 168 -56.16 -11.24 -3.87
N ALA A 169 -56.66 -10.03 -4.09
CA ALA A 169 -55.89 -8.79 -4.05
C ALA A 169 -55.03 -8.68 -2.75
N GLY A 170 -55.35 -9.42 -1.70
CA GLY A 170 -54.60 -9.52 -0.48
C GLY A 170 -53.29 -10.31 -0.58
N GLU A 171 -53.28 -11.38 -1.43
CA GLU A 171 -52.02 -12.15 -1.67
C GLU A 171 -51.01 -11.37 -2.52
N GLU A 172 -51.47 -10.62 -3.52
CA GLU A 172 -50.62 -9.76 -4.31
C GLU A 172 -50.08 -8.60 -3.51
N ALA A 173 -50.89 -7.98 -2.63
CA ALA A 173 -50.45 -6.94 -1.73
C ALA A 173 -49.40 -7.46 -0.73
N MET A 174 -49.55 -8.70 -0.24
CA MET A 174 -48.63 -9.32 0.72
C MET A 174 -47.32 -9.75 0.04
N ALA A 175 -47.38 -10.28 -1.18
CA ALA A 175 -46.20 -10.58 -1.99
C ALA A 175 -45.44 -9.30 -2.35
N GLY A 176 -46.13 -8.21 -2.68
CA GLY A 176 -45.56 -6.88 -2.89
C GLY A 176 -44.91 -6.31 -1.65
N ALA A 177 -45.53 -6.42 -0.47
CA ALA A 177 -44.97 -6.00 0.80
C ALA A 177 -43.71 -6.80 1.19
N LEU A 178 -43.72 -8.12 0.95
CA LEU A 178 -42.59 -8.98 1.20
C LEU A 178 -41.40 -8.65 0.28
N SER A 179 -41.67 -8.45 -1.00
CA SER A 179 -40.63 -8.07 -1.97
C SER A 179 -40.03 -6.71 -1.65
N SER A 180 -40.86 -5.71 -1.26
CA SER A 180 -40.40 -4.39 -0.84
C SER A 180 -39.59 -4.45 0.47
N PHE A 181 -39.95 -5.31 1.40
CA PHE A 181 -39.21 -5.56 2.63
C PHE A 181 -37.84 -6.19 2.36
N ILE A 182 -37.78 -7.21 1.48
CA ILE A 182 -36.52 -7.84 1.07
C ILE A 182 -35.61 -6.83 0.35
N GLN A 183 -36.17 -6.01 -0.54
CA GLN A 183 -35.42 -4.94 -1.21
C GLN A 183 -34.93 -3.89 -0.21
N GLY A 184 -35.73 -3.51 0.77
CA GLY A 184 -35.34 -2.61 1.86
C GLY A 184 -34.17 -3.16 2.66
N ILE A 185 -34.21 -4.42 3.06
CA ILE A 185 -33.09 -5.09 3.76
C ILE A 185 -31.85 -5.12 2.87
N ASN A 186 -31.98 -5.52 1.59
CA ASN A 186 -30.85 -5.57 0.68
C ASN A 186 -30.23 -4.19 0.46
N SER A 187 -31.03 -3.14 0.33
CA SER A 187 -30.52 -1.78 0.17
C SER A 187 -29.81 -1.28 1.43
N GLU A 188 -30.32 -1.61 2.61
CA GLU A 188 -29.69 -1.23 3.89
C GLU A 188 -28.39 -2.01 4.12
N VAL A 189 -28.37 -3.32 3.83
CA VAL A 189 -27.15 -4.14 3.87
C VAL A 189 -26.11 -3.62 2.89
N GLN A 190 -26.49 -3.21 1.70
CA GLN A 190 -25.59 -2.58 0.73
C GLN A 190 -25.05 -1.24 1.24
N ARG A 191 -25.91 -0.41 1.83
CA ARG A 191 -25.49 0.88 2.43
C ARG A 191 -24.55 0.69 3.62
N GLN A 192 -24.83 -0.28 4.49
CA GLN A 192 -23.95 -0.58 5.61
C GLN A 192 -22.62 -1.19 5.14
N ASN A 193 -22.67 -2.08 4.16
CA ASN A 193 -21.47 -2.72 3.62
C ASN A 193 -20.57 -1.72 2.87
N SER A 194 -21.13 -0.68 2.24
CA SER A 194 -20.37 0.42 1.63
C SER A 194 -19.77 1.40 2.65
N ARG A 195 -20.30 1.43 3.87
CA ARG A 195 -19.79 2.25 5.00
C ARG A 195 -18.80 1.50 5.89
N LEU A 196 -18.81 0.18 5.85
CA LEU A 196 -17.84 -0.65 6.59
C LEU A 196 -16.53 -0.66 5.81
N ASN A 197 -15.67 0.32 6.07
CA ASN A 197 -14.31 0.26 5.59
C ASN A 197 -13.64 -0.98 6.22
N PRO A 198 -12.98 -1.82 5.41
CA PRO A 198 -12.24 -2.94 5.96
C PRO A 198 -11.10 -2.42 6.82
N THR A 199 -11.01 -2.90 8.04
CA THR A 199 -9.96 -2.52 8.98
C THR A 199 -8.78 -3.49 8.88
N ALA A 200 -7.60 -2.95 8.67
CA ALA A 200 -6.34 -3.68 8.76
C ALA A 200 -5.62 -3.26 10.05
N THR A 201 -5.34 -4.22 10.91
CA THR A 201 -4.61 -3.99 12.16
C THR A 201 -3.27 -4.70 12.09
N ILE A 202 -2.18 -3.98 12.37
CA ILE A 202 -0.83 -4.52 12.52
C ILE A 202 -0.46 -4.42 13.99
N ARG A 203 -0.12 -5.56 14.60
CA ARG A 203 0.23 -5.60 16.01
C ARG A 203 1.63 -5.08 16.27
N GLU A 204 1.85 -4.60 17.46
CA GLU A 204 3.20 -4.36 17.99
C GLU A 204 4.03 -5.66 17.94
N GLY A 205 5.34 -5.53 17.80
CA GLY A 205 6.23 -6.68 17.63
C GLY A 205 6.26 -7.26 16.21
N TYR A 206 5.48 -6.74 15.26
CA TYR A 206 5.51 -7.18 13.87
C TYR A 206 6.86 -6.88 13.24
N GLN A 207 7.50 -7.92 12.66
CA GLN A 207 8.80 -7.81 12.01
C GLN A 207 8.64 -7.53 10.51
N PHE A 208 9.38 -6.54 10.04
CA PHE A 208 9.32 -6.09 8.66
C PHE A 208 10.69 -5.52 8.23
N ASN A 209 10.79 -5.10 7.00
CA ASN A 209 11.96 -4.45 6.46
C ASN A 209 11.59 -3.08 5.89
N ILE A 210 12.54 -2.15 5.91
CA ILE A 210 12.41 -0.84 5.27
C ILE A 210 13.31 -0.88 4.04
N LEU A 211 12.71 -0.69 2.85
CA LEU A 211 13.42 -0.72 1.58
C LEU A 211 13.92 0.68 1.23
N LEU A 212 15.19 0.79 0.91
CA LEU A 212 15.79 2.00 0.37
C LEU A 212 15.52 2.08 -1.13
N ASN A 213 14.87 3.11 -1.56
CA ASN A 213 14.60 3.40 -2.98
C ASN A 213 15.58 4.42 -3.59
N VAL A 214 16.40 5.02 -2.75
CA VAL A 214 17.45 5.97 -3.12
C VAL A 214 18.68 5.75 -2.24
N ASP A 215 19.84 6.23 -2.68
CA ASP A 215 21.07 6.19 -1.90
C ASP A 215 20.99 7.17 -0.75
N VAL A 216 21.23 6.69 0.46
CA VAL A 216 21.21 7.50 1.68
C VAL A 216 22.60 7.57 2.29
N LYS A 217 23.10 8.80 2.45
CA LYS A 217 24.37 9.05 3.13
C LYS A 217 24.13 9.20 4.62
N ILE A 218 24.75 8.33 5.40
CA ILE A 218 24.68 8.34 6.85
C ILE A 218 26.11 8.30 7.39
N ARG A 219 26.46 9.24 8.28
CA ARG A 219 27.77 9.21 8.95
C ARG A 219 27.88 7.93 9.76
N PRO A 220 29.09 7.31 9.81
CA PRO A 220 29.31 6.16 10.67
C PRO A 220 28.89 6.47 12.12
N TYR A 221 28.25 5.49 12.73
CA TYR A 221 27.85 5.60 14.12
C TYR A 221 29.07 5.50 15.01
N GLU A 222 29.30 6.52 15.80
CA GLU A 222 30.33 6.55 16.87
C GLU A 222 29.58 6.43 18.19
N GLU A 223 29.89 5.40 18.94
CA GLU A 223 29.41 5.25 20.32
C GLU A 223 30.08 6.35 21.15
N GLN A 224 29.32 7.29 21.69
CA GLN A 224 29.88 8.28 22.59
C GLN A 224 30.22 7.59 23.90
N PRO A 225 31.42 7.82 24.48
CA PRO A 225 31.82 7.22 25.73
C PRO A 225 30.99 7.69 26.91
#